data_5d46daf93cfd13961e1dee5af88c606a
#
_entry.id   5d46daf93cfd13961e1dee5af88c606a
#
_cell.length_a   1.000
_cell.length_b   1.000
_cell.length_c   1.000
_cell.angle_alpha   90.00
_cell.angle_beta   90.00
_cell.angle_gamma   90.00
#
_symmetry.space_group_name_H-M   'P 1'
#
loop_
_entity.id
_entity.type
_entity.pdbx_description
1 polymer ?
#
loop_
_entity_poly.entity_id
_entity_poly.type
_entity_poly.pdbx_seq_one_letter_code
_entity_poly.pdbx_strand_id
1 'polypeptide(L)'
;MLNLPSLALHDERLRRVASAAAKGGGGLLGVGTALAGTAVGLAAFQAYQARRTIGTPTIAPPYADGRYLPEGKSAVRGVSLRLAVLGDSGAASLGAEGAGETIGATLAADLADASGRAVILTNAAVVGAQSSDLAEQIERILTLRPHVAVIVIGGNDVTHLVRPSTAARILGDSVRQLREAGIEVVVGTCPDLGSVRPLGAPLRQAASKLSRDLAAAQRAEVTAAGGRPVPLADILGELFYSEPEVYFSADQFHPSSAGYRAVAFALLPEVLRAAGISSDVPALPSGSSSDSAA
;
A
#
# COMPACT_ATOMS: atom_id res chain seq x y z
N MET A 1 -4.23 -9.05 27.94
CA MET A 1 -4.66 -10.38 27.39
C MET A 1 -5.55 -10.07 26.20
N LEU A 2 -5.00 -10.02 24.99
CA LEU A 2 -5.74 -9.79 23.76
C LEU A 2 -6.13 -11.15 23.17
N ASN A 3 -7.41 -11.35 23.02
CA ASN A 3 -8.06 -12.56 22.55
C ASN A 3 -7.85 -12.69 21.03
N LEU A 4 -7.22 -13.76 20.55
CA LEU A 4 -6.96 -14.06 19.15
C LEU A 4 -7.92 -15.15 18.62
N PRO A 5 -9.13 -14.81 18.11
CA PRO A 5 -10.01 -15.83 17.50
C PRO A 5 -9.83 -16.01 15.99
N SER A 6 -9.03 -15.21 15.27
CA SER A 6 -9.04 -15.24 13.80
C SER A 6 -8.12 -16.26 13.13
N LEU A 7 -7.16 -16.83 13.84
CA LEU A 7 -6.22 -17.81 13.29
C LEU A 7 -6.82 -19.19 13.02
N ALA A 8 -7.85 -19.59 13.77
CA ALA A 8 -8.47 -20.92 13.65
C ALA A 8 -9.36 -21.07 12.40
N LEU A 9 -10.01 -20.00 11.95
CA LEU A 9 -10.93 -20.04 10.79
C LEU A 9 -10.20 -20.13 9.43
N HIS A 10 -8.95 -19.68 9.37
CA HIS A 10 -8.16 -19.77 8.13
C HIS A 10 -7.63 -21.18 7.88
N ASP A 11 -7.32 -21.93 8.92
CA ASP A 11 -6.83 -23.31 8.83
C ASP A 11 -7.91 -24.27 8.31
N GLU A 12 -9.17 -24.01 8.66
CA GLU A 12 -10.30 -24.83 8.23
C GLU A 12 -10.67 -24.64 6.75
N ARG A 13 -10.52 -23.43 6.19
CA ARG A 13 -10.73 -23.18 4.75
C ARG A 13 -9.65 -23.85 3.90
N LEU A 14 -8.40 -23.80 4.32
CA LEU A 14 -7.28 -24.48 3.63
C LEU A 14 -7.44 -26.00 3.68
N ARG A 15 -7.93 -26.56 4.81
CA ARG A 15 -8.23 -27.99 4.94
C ARG A 15 -9.40 -28.43 4.05
N ARG A 16 -10.43 -27.61 3.86
CA ARG A 16 -11.56 -27.91 2.95
C ARG A 16 -11.15 -27.92 1.48
N VAL A 17 -10.27 -27.02 1.06
CA VAL A 17 -9.73 -27.01 -0.32
C VAL A 17 -8.84 -28.23 -0.56
N ALA A 18 -8.00 -28.60 0.41
CA ALA A 18 -7.16 -29.79 0.33
C ALA A 18 -7.97 -31.10 0.32
N SER A 19 -9.08 -31.17 1.08
CA SER A 19 -9.93 -32.37 1.15
C SER A 19 -10.84 -32.54 -0.08
N ALA A 20 -11.21 -31.46 -0.77
CA ALA A 20 -11.97 -31.52 -2.02
C ALA A 20 -11.13 -32.07 -3.18
N ALA A 21 -9.81 -31.80 -3.19
CA ALA A 21 -8.87 -32.29 -4.19
C ALA A 21 -8.59 -33.81 -4.06
N ALA A 22 -8.80 -34.40 -2.87
CA ALA A 22 -8.47 -35.81 -2.61
C ALA A 22 -9.58 -36.81 -2.96
N LYS A 23 -10.78 -36.36 -3.33
CA LYS A 23 -11.98 -37.24 -3.51
C LYS A 23 -12.42 -37.47 -4.96
N GLY A 24 -11.69 -36.98 -5.96
CA GLY A 24 -12.05 -37.17 -7.39
C GLY A 24 -11.17 -38.22 -8.06
N GLY A 25 -11.62 -39.47 -8.17
CA GLY A 25 -10.87 -40.56 -8.77
C GLY A 25 -11.13 -40.75 -10.27
N GLY A 26 -10.12 -41.27 -10.98
CA GLY A 26 -10.23 -42.14 -12.15
C GLY A 26 -10.00 -41.51 -13.53
N GLY A 27 -8.94 -41.95 -14.22
CA GLY A 27 -8.74 -41.81 -15.65
C GLY A 27 -8.11 -40.46 -16.07
N LEU A 28 -7.61 -40.29 -17.22
CA LEU A 28 -6.89 -39.16 -17.87
C LEU A 28 -7.03 -37.73 -17.24
N LEU A 29 -8.02 -37.52 -16.40
CA LEU A 29 -8.19 -36.37 -15.50
C LEU A 29 -7.18 -36.39 -14.31
N GLY A 30 -6.62 -37.56 -13.97
CA GLY A 30 -5.74 -37.71 -12.80
C GLY A 30 -4.40 -36.98 -12.90
N VAL A 31 -3.85 -36.81 -14.09
CA VAL A 31 -2.58 -36.09 -14.27
C VAL A 31 -2.79 -34.59 -14.08
N GLY A 32 -3.88 -34.04 -14.59
CA GLY A 32 -4.22 -32.62 -14.42
C GLY A 32 -4.51 -32.26 -12.95
N THR A 33 -5.19 -33.15 -12.23
CA THR A 33 -5.50 -32.95 -10.79
C THR A 33 -4.28 -33.13 -9.90
N ALA A 34 -3.35 -34.04 -10.24
CA ALA A 34 -2.09 -34.20 -9.53
C ALA A 34 -1.18 -32.97 -9.73
N LEU A 35 -1.08 -32.45 -10.95
CA LEU A 35 -0.30 -31.23 -11.25
C LEU A 35 -0.92 -30.00 -10.56
N ALA A 36 -2.24 -29.86 -10.56
CA ALA A 36 -2.92 -28.76 -9.84
C ALA A 36 -2.73 -28.90 -8.31
N GLY A 37 -2.81 -30.09 -7.75
CA GLY A 37 -2.57 -30.35 -6.34
C GLY A 37 -1.14 -30.05 -5.90
N THR A 38 -0.13 -30.38 -6.75
CA THR A 38 1.28 -30.05 -6.48
C THR A 38 1.53 -28.55 -6.60
N ALA A 39 0.93 -27.84 -7.55
CA ALA A 39 1.07 -26.39 -7.67
C ALA A 39 0.46 -25.63 -6.46
N VAL A 40 -0.72 -26.06 -5.99
CA VAL A 40 -1.36 -25.50 -4.78
C VAL A 40 -0.53 -25.81 -3.54
N GLY A 41 -0.03 -27.05 -3.39
CA GLY A 41 0.86 -27.43 -2.29
C GLY A 41 2.16 -26.65 -2.26
N LEU A 42 2.78 -26.43 -3.42
CA LEU A 42 3.98 -25.61 -3.56
C LEU A 42 3.71 -24.15 -3.21
N ALA A 43 2.64 -23.57 -3.71
CA ALA A 43 2.27 -22.18 -3.40
C ALA A 43 1.97 -21.99 -1.89
N ALA A 44 1.27 -22.94 -1.26
CA ALA A 44 1.03 -22.93 0.18
C ALA A 44 2.34 -23.03 0.99
N PHE A 45 3.25 -23.92 0.59
CA PHE A 45 4.56 -24.03 1.19
C PHE A 45 5.39 -22.74 1.04
N GLN A 46 5.39 -22.15 -0.16
CA GLN A 46 6.07 -20.88 -0.40
C GLN A 46 5.47 -19.73 0.42
N ALA A 47 4.14 -19.66 0.54
CA ALA A 47 3.47 -18.68 1.40
C ALA A 47 3.86 -18.85 2.88
N TYR A 48 3.96 -20.10 3.35
CA TYR A 48 4.44 -20.40 4.69
C TYR A 48 5.90 -19.96 4.89
N GLN A 49 6.79 -20.27 3.94
CA GLN A 49 8.19 -19.87 3.98
C GLN A 49 8.33 -18.34 3.95
N ALA A 50 7.62 -17.65 3.05
CA ALA A 50 7.61 -16.19 2.99
C ALA A 50 7.18 -15.55 4.32
N ARG A 51 6.10 -16.06 4.94
CA ARG A 51 5.66 -15.60 6.25
C ARG A 51 6.70 -15.82 7.35
N ARG A 52 7.44 -16.92 7.30
CA ARG A 52 8.53 -17.16 8.26
C ARG A 52 9.71 -16.23 8.04
N THR A 53 10.03 -15.89 6.80
CA THR A 53 11.12 -14.97 6.44
C THR A 53 10.78 -13.54 6.80
N ILE A 54 9.56 -13.08 6.46
CA ILE A 54 9.05 -11.75 6.78
C ILE A 54 8.87 -11.60 8.31
N GLY A 55 8.46 -12.68 8.97
CA GLY A 55 8.22 -12.68 10.41
C GLY A 55 6.97 -11.90 10.81
N THR A 56 6.78 -11.77 12.11
CA THR A 56 5.78 -10.84 12.67
C THR A 56 6.52 -9.56 13.03
N PRO A 57 6.08 -8.38 12.58
CA PRO A 57 6.72 -7.14 12.96
C PRO A 57 6.79 -7.01 14.48
N THR A 58 7.99 -6.89 15.02
CA THR A 58 8.23 -6.72 16.46
C THR A 58 8.37 -5.25 16.84
N ILE A 59 8.52 -4.37 15.84
CA ILE A 59 8.72 -2.93 16.02
C ILE A 59 7.47 -2.24 15.45
N ALA A 60 6.93 -1.29 16.22
CA ALA A 60 5.84 -0.45 15.74
C ALA A 60 6.35 0.54 14.67
N PRO A 61 5.49 0.97 13.72
CA PRO A 61 5.84 2.05 12.81
C PRO A 61 6.26 3.30 13.59
N PRO A 62 7.21 4.11 13.06
CA PRO A 62 7.60 5.35 13.72
C PRO A 62 6.42 6.32 13.81
N TYR A 63 6.23 6.95 14.96
CA TYR A 63 5.19 7.95 15.18
C TYR A 63 5.64 9.30 14.61
N ALA A 64 4.91 9.83 13.64
CA ALA A 64 5.28 11.05 12.91
C ALA A 64 4.21 12.15 12.97
N ASP A 65 3.11 11.94 13.71
CA ASP A 65 2.07 12.96 13.83
C ASP A 65 2.63 14.24 14.46
N GLY A 66 2.21 15.37 13.93
CA GLY A 66 2.70 16.63 14.44
C GLY A 66 2.55 17.79 13.49
N ARG A 67 3.24 18.86 13.80
CA ARG A 67 3.25 20.11 13.03
C ARG A 67 4.57 20.26 12.29
N TYR A 68 4.49 20.33 10.98
CA TYR A 68 5.61 20.52 10.07
C TYR A 68 5.64 21.98 9.58
N LEU A 69 6.79 22.58 9.62
CA LEU A 69 7.02 23.97 9.18
C LEU A 69 7.87 23.98 7.92
N PRO A 70 7.73 25.00 7.06
CA PRO A 70 8.64 25.18 5.94
C PRO A 70 10.08 25.24 6.41
N GLU A 71 11.00 24.74 5.59
CA GLU A 71 12.42 24.68 5.89
C GLU A 71 12.97 26.07 6.29
N GLY A 72 13.79 26.11 7.33
CA GLY A 72 14.37 27.35 7.84
C GLY A 72 13.39 28.28 8.57
N LYS A 73 12.13 27.89 8.77
CA LYS A 73 11.13 28.70 9.51
C LYS A 73 10.89 28.11 10.90
N SER A 74 10.96 28.96 11.93
CA SER A 74 10.56 28.59 13.29
C SER A 74 9.07 28.85 13.57
N ALA A 75 8.44 29.72 12.76
CA ALA A 75 7.01 30.01 12.81
C ALA A 75 6.51 30.52 11.46
N VAL A 76 5.26 30.22 11.15
CA VAL A 76 4.53 30.76 9.99
C VAL A 76 3.17 31.30 10.44
N ARG A 77 2.70 32.34 9.74
CA ARG A 77 1.37 32.93 9.95
C ARG A 77 0.36 32.28 9.01
N GLY A 78 -0.90 32.31 9.39
CA GLY A 78 -2.01 31.80 8.57
C GLY A 78 -2.52 30.44 9.01
N VAL A 79 -3.52 29.96 8.28
CA VAL A 79 -4.19 28.68 8.58
C VAL A 79 -3.31 27.53 8.14
N SER A 80 -3.03 26.60 9.04
CA SER A 80 -2.30 25.38 8.73
C SER A 80 -3.08 24.49 7.77
N LEU A 81 -2.37 23.82 6.87
CA LEU A 81 -2.91 22.69 6.13
C LEU A 81 -3.04 21.49 7.06
N ARG A 82 -4.01 20.63 6.84
CA ARG A 82 -4.17 19.37 7.56
C ARG A 82 -4.10 18.24 6.56
N LEU A 83 -3.14 17.34 6.78
CA LEU A 83 -2.87 16.14 5.98
C LEU A 83 -3.20 14.92 6.85
N ALA A 84 -4.04 14.02 6.33
CA ALA A 84 -4.28 12.73 6.95
C ALA A 84 -3.68 11.62 6.09
N VAL A 85 -3.15 10.58 6.73
CA VAL A 85 -2.67 9.35 6.07
C VAL A 85 -3.48 8.18 6.61
N LEU A 86 -4.01 7.36 5.69
CA LEU A 86 -4.81 6.17 5.99
C LEU A 86 -4.27 4.99 5.19
N GLY A 87 -4.59 3.80 5.64
CA GLY A 87 -4.24 2.57 4.95
C GLY A 87 -3.71 1.48 5.87
N ASP A 88 -2.75 0.73 5.36
CA ASP A 88 -2.18 -0.43 6.04
C ASP A 88 -0.76 -0.14 6.62
N SER A 89 0.05 -1.19 6.79
CA SER A 89 1.43 -1.07 7.26
C SER A 89 2.31 -0.20 6.36
N GLY A 90 2.04 -0.17 5.06
CA GLY A 90 2.73 0.70 4.11
C GLY A 90 2.43 2.18 4.37
N ALA A 91 1.17 2.54 4.58
CA ALA A 91 0.76 3.90 4.94
C ALA A 91 1.27 4.31 6.32
N ALA A 92 1.33 3.37 7.28
CA ALA A 92 1.94 3.58 8.59
C ALA A 92 3.48 3.69 8.53
N SER A 93 4.07 3.35 7.38
CA SER A 93 5.53 3.33 7.14
C SER A 93 6.28 2.35 8.05
N LEU A 94 5.73 1.13 8.23
CA LEU A 94 6.41 0.05 8.93
C LEU A 94 7.68 -0.35 8.18
N GLY A 95 8.83 -0.31 8.85
CA GLY A 95 10.15 -0.55 8.25
C GLY A 95 10.99 0.73 8.03
N ALA A 96 10.39 1.92 8.19
CA ALA A 96 11.15 3.16 8.25
C ALA A 96 11.99 3.21 9.54
N GLU A 97 13.19 3.79 9.47
CA GLU A 97 14.12 3.86 10.59
C GLU A 97 13.79 5.00 11.57
N GLY A 98 13.15 6.06 11.08
CA GLY A 98 12.83 7.23 11.87
C GLY A 98 11.51 7.91 11.51
N ALA A 99 10.98 8.71 12.44
CA ALA A 99 9.72 9.43 12.25
C ALA A 99 9.74 10.36 11.02
N GLY A 100 10.86 11.03 10.75
CA GLY A 100 11.02 11.92 9.60
C GLY A 100 11.10 11.21 8.26
N GLU A 101 11.22 9.88 8.23
CA GLU A 101 11.39 9.05 7.04
C GLU A 101 10.11 8.32 6.64
N THR A 102 9.02 8.58 7.36
CA THR A 102 7.69 8.05 7.02
C THR A 102 7.12 8.77 5.80
N ILE A 103 6.21 8.10 5.06
CA ILE A 103 5.47 8.72 3.95
C ILE A 103 4.80 10.03 4.43
N GLY A 104 4.12 9.95 5.58
CA GLY A 104 3.38 11.09 6.12
C GLY A 104 4.29 12.28 6.45
N ALA A 105 5.42 12.04 7.12
CA ALA A 105 6.39 13.09 7.48
C ALA A 105 6.99 13.75 6.24
N THR A 106 7.43 12.93 5.26
CA THR A 106 8.00 13.43 4.01
C THR A 106 7.00 14.29 3.26
N LEU A 107 5.77 13.78 3.06
CA LEU A 107 4.71 14.56 2.39
C LEU A 107 4.34 15.82 3.16
N ALA A 108 4.31 15.79 4.50
CA ALA A 108 3.98 16.96 5.30
C ALA A 108 5.08 18.03 5.24
N ALA A 109 6.34 17.64 5.23
CA ALA A 109 7.48 18.55 5.08
C ALA A 109 7.48 19.20 3.68
N ASP A 110 7.42 18.39 2.62
CA ASP A 110 7.42 18.87 1.24
C ASP A 110 6.19 19.76 0.95
N LEU A 111 5.02 19.41 1.49
CA LEU A 111 3.81 20.22 1.40
C LEU A 111 3.95 21.56 2.16
N ALA A 112 4.62 21.55 3.31
CA ALA A 112 4.89 22.76 4.07
C ALA A 112 5.82 23.68 3.27
N ASP A 113 6.90 23.14 2.70
CA ASP A 113 7.86 23.90 1.89
C ASP A 113 7.20 24.49 0.64
N ALA A 114 6.48 23.69 -0.12
CA ALA A 114 5.82 24.13 -1.34
C ALA A 114 4.72 25.17 -1.09
N SER A 115 3.99 25.05 0.04
CA SER A 115 2.89 25.97 0.38
C SER A 115 3.33 27.22 1.15
N GLY A 116 4.49 27.24 1.77
CA GLY A 116 4.90 28.23 2.75
C GLY A 116 4.04 28.25 4.02
N ARG A 117 3.24 27.20 4.27
CA ARG A 117 2.29 27.08 5.38
C ARG A 117 2.70 25.94 6.31
N ALA A 118 2.31 26.04 7.58
CA ALA A 118 2.43 24.88 8.47
C ALA A 118 1.50 23.75 8.01
N VAL A 119 1.95 22.51 8.14
CA VAL A 119 1.15 21.31 7.89
C VAL A 119 0.98 20.53 9.19
N ILE A 120 -0.25 20.17 9.51
CA ILE A 120 -0.56 19.28 10.64
C ILE A 120 -0.81 17.90 10.04
N LEU A 121 0.06 16.97 10.39
CA LEU A 121 -0.04 15.56 9.99
C LEU A 121 -0.79 14.76 11.04
N THR A 122 -1.69 13.89 10.57
CA THR A 122 -2.30 12.82 11.37
C THR A 122 -2.26 11.53 10.57
N ASN A 123 -1.69 10.47 11.15
CA ASN A 123 -1.66 9.14 10.57
C ASN A 123 -2.68 8.23 11.29
N ALA A 124 -3.72 7.80 10.59
CA ALA A 124 -4.74 6.88 11.07
C ALA A 124 -4.57 5.46 10.54
N ALA A 125 -3.49 5.19 9.78
CA ALA A 125 -3.22 3.88 9.20
C ALA A 125 -3.04 2.80 10.27
N VAL A 126 -3.45 1.58 9.95
CA VAL A 126 -3.40 0.44 10.87
C VAL A 126 -2.64 -0.70 10.23
N VAL A 127 -1.59 -1.20 10.90
CA VAL A 127 -0.82 -2.36 10.43
C VAL A 127 -1.74 -3.56 10.28
N GLY A 128 -1.70 -4.20 9.11
CA GLY A 128 -2.53 -5.36 8.80
C GLY A 128 -3.91 -5.02 8.23
N ALA A 129 -4.28 -3.75 8.13
CA ALA A 129 -5.59 -3.34 7.62
C ALA A 129 -5.83 -3.77 6.17
N GLN A 130 -7.07 -4.10 5.86
CA GLN A 130 -7.61 -4.34 4.53
C GLN A 130 -8.48 -3.15 4.12
N SER A 131 -8.92 -3.12 2.86
CA SER A 131 -9.83 -2.06 2.38
C SER A 131 -11.09 -1.92 3.23
N SER A 132 -11.59 -3.01 3.83
CA SER A 132 -12.74 -3.01 4.75
C SER A 132 -12.53 -2.20 6.03
N ASP A 133 -11.28 -2.01 6.45
CA ASP A 133 -10.95 -1.37 7.71
C ASP A 133 -10.81 0.15 7.57
N LEU A 134 -10.91 0.67 6.34
CA LEU A 134 -10.85 2.11 6.07
C LEU A 134 -11.98 2.90 6.73
N ALA A 135 -13.16 2.32 6.90
CA ALA A 135 -14.30 2.99 7.52
C ALA A 135 -13.96 3.49 8.93
N GLU A 136 -13.35 2.65 9.77
CA GLU A 136 -12.94 3.03 11.12
C GLU A 136 -11.83 4.10 11.12
N GLN A 137 -10.90 4.03 10.16
CA GLN A 137 -9.85 5.05 10.01
C GLN A 137 -10.43 6.40 9.58
N ILE A 138 -11.42 6.39 8.69
CA ILE A 138 -12.13 7.58 8.24
C ILE A 138 -12.87 8.25 9.39
N GLU A 139 -13.60 7.49 10.20
CA GLU A 139 -14.30 8.03 11.38
C GLU A 139 -13.34 8.81 12.31
N ARG A 140 -12.13 8.31 12.51
CA ARG A 140 -11.12 8.99 13.35
C ARG A 140 -10.68 10.34 12.78
N ILE A 141 -10.56 10.47 11.46
CA ILE A 141 -10.04 11.70 10.84
C ILE A 141 -11.13 12.72 10.48
N LEU A 142 -12.39 12.33 10.34
CA LEU A 142 -13.46 13.25 9.95
C LEU A 142 -13.61 14.41 10.92
N THR A 143 -13.44 14.19 12.21
CA THR A 143 -13.51 15.24 13.25
C THR A 143 -12.37 16.26 13.12
N LEU A 144 -11.24 15.84 12.55
CA LEU A 144 -10.04 16.68 12.35
C LEU A 144 -10.16 17.54 11.08
N ARG A 145 -11.13 17.23 10.20
CA ARG A 145 -11.37 17.93 8.94
C ARG A 145 -10.09 18.15 8.13
N PRO A 146 -9.37 17.11 7.72
CA PRO A 146 -8.19 17.26 6.89
C PRO A 146 -8.54 17.94 5.56
N HIS A 147 -7.60 18.67 4.98
CA HIS A 147 -7.77 19.24 3.64
C HIS A 147 -7.48 18.19 2.59
N VAL A 148 -6.48 17.33 2.87
CA VAL A 148 -6.07 16.24 2.00
C VAL A 148 -5.95 14.97 2.81
N ALA A 149 -6.49 13.87 2.31
CA ALA A 149 -6.29 12.52 2.78
C ALA A 149 -5.49 11.71 1.76
N VAL A 150 -4.43 11.05 2.21
CA VAL A 150 -3.63 10.11 1.41
C VAL A 150 -3.95 8.71 1.87
N ILE A 151 -4.31 7.83 0.95
CA ILE A 151 -4.60 6.41 1.24
C ILE A 151 -3.58 5.54 0.51
N VAL A 152 -2.93 4.62 1.21
CA VAL A 152 -2.11 3.55 0.62
C VAL A 152 -2.57 2.23 1.22
N ILE A 153 -3.19 1.37 0.39
CA ILE A 153 -3.81 0.13 0.85
C ILE A 153 -3.92 -0.90 -0.29
N GLY A 154 -3.93 -2.17 0.08
CA GLY A 154 -4.18 -3.25 -0.86
C GLY A 154 -3.29 -4.47 -0.69
N GLY A 155 -2.11 -4.33 -0.08
CA GLY A 155 -1.21 -5.44 0.15
C GLY A 155 -1.88 -6.56 0.97
N ASN A 156 -2.61 -6.22 2.01
CA ASN A 156 -3.34 -7.17 2.82
C ASN A 156 -4.56 -7.75 2.12
N ASP A 157 -5.26 -7.00 1.27
CA ASP A 157 -6.34 -7.53 0.44
C ASP A 157 -5.83 -8.67 -0.45
N VAL A 158 -4.66 -8.49 -1.09
CA VAL A 158 -4.03 -9.53 -1.93
C VAL A 158 -3.61 -10.73 -1.09
N THR A 159 -2.94 -10.55 0.04
CA THR A 159 -2.46 -11.67 0.87
C THR A 159 -3.58 -12.43 1.55
N HIS A 160 -4.76 -11.81 1.72
CA HIS A 160 -5.98 -12.44 2.24
C HIS A 160 -6.93 -12.91 1.12
N LEU A 161 -6.49 -12.84 -0.14
CA LEU A 161 -7.24 -13.28 -1.33
C LEU A 161 -8.62 -12.62 -1.44
N VAL A 162 -8.72 -11.36 -1.03
CA VAL A 162 -9.91 -10.54 -1.29
C VAL A 162 -10.02 -10.32 -2.80
N ARG A 163 -11.22 -10.45 -3.34
CA ARG A 163 -11.43 -10.22 -4.78
C ARG A 163 -11.09 -8.77 -5.13
N PRO A 164 -10.26 -8.52 -6.16
CA PRO A 164 -9.86 -7.17 -6.57
C PRO A 164 -11.02 -6.19 -6.73
N SER A 165 -12.12 -6.63 -7.37
CA SER A 165 -13.33 -5.81 -7.54
C SER A 165 -14.03 -5.47 -6.22
N THR A 166 -13.98 -6.37 -5.23
CA THR A 166 -14.57 -6.12 -3.92
C THR A 166 -13.75 -5.10 -3.13
N ALA A 167 -12.44 -5.30 -3.04
CA ALA A 167 -11.54 -4.39 -2.35
C ALA A 167 -11.57 -2.98 -2.99
N ALA A 168 -11.51 -2.92 -4.33
CA ALA A 168 -11.55 -1.65 -5.05
C ALA A 168 -12.88 -0.90 -4.85
N ARG A 169 -14.03 -1.60 -4.87
CA ARG A 169 -15.32 -0.98 -4.60
C ARG A 169 -15.39 -0.39 -3.19
N ILE A 170 -14.93 -1.12 -2.17
CA ILE A 170 -14.88 -0.62 -0.79
C ILE A 170 -14.00 0.63 -0.69
N LEU A 171 -12.85 0.62 -1.35
CA LEU A 171 -11.98 1.80 -1.44
C LEU A 171 -12.69 2.97 -2.12
N GLY A 172 -13.39 2.72 -3.25
CA GLY A 172 -14.19 3.74 -3.94
C GLY A 172 -15.29 4.34 -3.06
N ASP A 173 -15.98 3.51 -2.27
CA ASP A 173 -16.99 3.96 -1.29
C ASP A 173 -16.33 4.86 -0.22
N SER A 174 -15.16 4.48 0.28
CA SER A 174 -14.36 5.25 1.23
C SER A 174 -13.93 6.60 0.67
N VAL A 175 -13.49 6.63 -0.59
CA VAL A 175 -13.13 7.87 -1.29
C VAL A 175 -14.36 8.79 -1.45
N ARG A 176 -15.50 8.26 -1.86
CA ARG A 176 -16.76 9.05 -1.94
C ARG A 176 -17.12 9.69 -0.61
N GLN A 177 -17.09 8.92 0.48
CA GLN A 177 -17.37 9.42 1.82
C GLN A 177 -16.47 10.61 2.20
N LEU A 178 -15.18 10.52 1.92
CA LEU A 178 -14.22 11.60 2.19
C LEU A 178 -14.48 12.81 1.28
N ARG A 179 -14.77 12.58 -0.01
CA ARG A 179 -15.09 13.65 -0.96
C ARG A 179 -16.38 14.39 -0.59
N GLU A 180 -17.41 13.68 -0.14
CA GLU A 180 -18.66 14.26 0.37
C GLU A 180 -18.44 15.11 1.61
N ALA A 181 -17.43 14.76 2.44
CA ALA A 181 -17.00 15.57 3.58
C ALA A 181 -16.13 16.78 3.19
N GLY A 182 -15.92 17.03 1.88
CA GLY A 182 -15.10 18.13 1.38
C GLY A 182 -13.58 17.90 1.49
N ILE A 183 -13.14 16.67 1.66
CA ILE A 183 -11.74 16.30 1.78
C ILE A 183 -11.21 15.86 0.41
N GLU A 184 -10.10 16.44 -0.05
CA GLU A 184 -9.40 15.95 -1.25
C GLU A 184 -8.70 14.63 -0.96
N VAL A 185 -8.77 13.68 -1.91
CA VAL A 185 -8.25 12.32 -1.69
C VAL A 185 -7.25 11.93 -2.75
N VAL A 186 -6.06 11.53 -2.31
CA VAL A 186 -5.02 10.94 -3.14
C VAL A 186 -4.84 9.48 -2.72
N VAL A 187 -4.81 8.58 -3.69
CA VAL A 187 -4.69 7.14 -3.43
C VAL A 187 -3.47 6.57 -4.14
N GLY A 188 -2.48 6.13 -3.39
CA GLY A 188 -1.46 5.22 -3.90
C GLY A 188 -2.08 3.84 -4.10
N THR A 189 -2.21 3.39 -5.36
CA THR A 189 -2.79 2.08 -5.65
C THR A 189 -1.86 0.95 -5.20
N CYS A 190 -2.41 -0.25 -5.06
CA CYS A 190 -1.67 -1.43 -4.60
C CYS A 190 -0.32 -1.57 -5.32
N PRO A 191 0.81 -1.69 -4.60
CA PRO A 191 2.11 -1.93 -5.21
C PRO A 191 2.19 -3.33 -5.84
N ASP A 192 3.16 -3.56 -6.73
CA ASP A 192 3.40 -4.90 -7.30
C ASP A 192 4.07 -5.81 -6.25
N LEU A 193 3.31 -6.73 -5.67
CA LEU A 193 3.84 -7.69 -4.71
C LEU A 193 4.77 -8.75 -5.35
N GLY A 194 4.89 -8.77 -6.67
CA GLY A 194 5.90 -9.60 -7.36
C GLY A 194 7.34 -9.13 -7.13
N SER A 195 7.55 -7.89 -6.69
CA SER A 195 8.87 -7.36 -6.30
C SER A 195 9.37 -7.90 -4.96
N VAL A 196 8.49 -8.46 -4.13
CA VAL A 196 8.80 -9.01 -2.80
C VAL A 196 9.71 -10.24 -2.91
N ARG A 197 10.93 -10.14 -2.42
CA ARG A 197 11.99 -11.16 -2.58
C ARG A 197 11.69 -12.53 -1.99
N PRO A 198 11.11 -12.67 -0.79
CA PRO A 198 10.78 -13.98 -0.21
C PRO A 198 9.78 -14.80 -1.02
N LEU A 199 9.10 -14.21 -2.01
CA LEU A 199 8.17 -14.94 -2.85
C LEU A 199 8.90 -15.70 -3.97
N GLY A 200 8.81 -17.04 -3.98
CA GLY A 200 9.27 -17.88 -5.07
C GLY A 200 8.21 -18.04 -6.18
N ALA A 201 8.64 -18.53 -7.38
CA ALA A 201 7.70 -18.96 -8.41
C ALA A 201 7.02 -20.29 -7.99
N PRO A 202 5.71 -20.50 -8.21
CA PRO A 202 4.76 -19.68 -8.94
C PRO A 202 4.06 -18.60 -8.08
N LEU A 203 4.27 -18.56 -6.75
CA LEU A 203 3.56 -17.63 -5.87
C LEU A 203 3.84 -16.17 -6.22
N ARG A 204 5.08 -15.86 -6.62
CA ARG A 204 5.48 -14.51 -7.05
C ARG A 204 4.64 -14.00 -8.23
N GLN A 205 4.46 -14.84 -9.27
CA GLN A 205 3.67 -14.47 -10.44
C GLN A 205 2.19 -14.29 -10.09
N ALA A 206 1.66 -15.13 -9.21
CA ALA A 206 0.29 -15.01 -8.73
C ALA A 206 0.09 -13.71 -7.93
N ALA A 207 1.02 -13.40 -7.02
CA ALA A 207 0.99 -12.17 -6.22
C ALA A 207 1.10 -10.92 -7.13
N SER A 208 2.03 -10.91 -8.10
CA SER A 208 2.16 -9.83 -9.07
C SER A 208 0.87 -9.63 -9.87
N LYS A 209 0.29 -10.72 -10.39
CA LYS A 209 -0.97 -10.61 -11.14
C LYS A 209 -2.10 -10.06 -10.28
N LEU A 210 -2.31 -10.59 -9.08
CA LEU A 210 -3.40 -10.17 -8.20
C LEU A 210 -3.25 -8.72 -7.76
N SER A 211 -2.04 -8.28 -7.41
CA SER A 211 -1.78 -6.89 -7.01
C SER A 211 -1.97 -5.92 -8.16
N ARG A 212 -1.58 -6.27 -9.38
CA ARG A 212 -1.83 -5.46 -10.58
C ARG A 212 -3.30 -5.41 -10.96
N ASP A 213 -4.02 -6.54 -10.89
CA ASP A 213 -5.47 -6.58 -11.12
C ASP A 213 -6.19 -5.68 -10.09
N LEU A 214 -5.76 -5.71 -8.82
CA LEU A 214 -6.29 -4.84 -7.77
C LEU A 214 -5.96 -3.37 -8.05
N ALA A 215 -4.71 -3.03 -8.38
CA ALA A 215 -4.31 -1.67 -8.68
C ALA A 215 -5.11 -1.06 -9.84
N ALA A 216 -5.37 -1.83 -10.90
CA ALA A 216 -6.20 -1.41 -12.02
C ALA A 216 -7.65 -1.15 -11.61
N ALA A 217 -8.23 -2.04 -10.80
CA ALA A 217 -9.58 -1.87 -10.26
C ALA A 217 -9.67 -0.67 -9.31
N GLN A 218 -8.69 -0.49 -8.41
CA GLN A 218 -8.59 0.67 -7.52
C GLN A 218 -8.53 1.98 -8.31
N ARG A 219 -7.69 2.05 -9.35
CA ARG A 219 -7.59 3.23 -10.22
C ARG A 219 -8.95 3.63 -10.79
N ALA A 220 -9.71 2.67 -11.30
CA ALA A 220 -11.03 2.92 -11.88
C ALA A 220 -12.02 3.44 -10.82
N GLU A 221 -12.14 2.75 -9.68
CA GLU A 221 -13.09 3.12 -8.62
C GLU A 221 -12.73 4.45 -7.95
N VAL A 222 -11.45 4.71 -7.69
CA VAL A 222 -10.97 5.98 -7.12
C VAL A 222 -11.27 7.15 -8.05
N THR A 223 -11.02 6.99 -9.36
CA THR A 223 -11.34 8.02 -10.36
C THR A 223 -12.86 8.28 -10.41
N ALA A 224 -13.66 7.22 -10.45
CA ALA A 224 -15.12 7.34 -10.46
C ALA A 224 -15.67 8.00 -9.19
N ALA A 225 -14.98 7.83 -8.05
CA ALA A 225 -15.32 8.47 -6.78
C ALA A 225 -14.81 9.92 -6.63
N GLY A 226 -14.13 10.47 -7.65
CA GLY A 226 -13.57 11.83 -7.62
C GLY A 226 -12.26 11.96 -6.83
N GLY A 227 -11.57 10.85 -6.55
CA GLY A 227 -10.23 10.83 -5.99
C GLY A 227 -9.14 10.88 -7.06
N ARG A 228 -7.89 10.98 -6.63
CA ARG A 228 -6.69 11.08 -7.46
C ARG A 228 -5.84 9.81 -7.29
N PRO A 229 -5.94 8.83 -8.21
CA PRO A 229 -5.13 7.61 -8.12
C PRO A 229 -3.70 7.85 -8.61
N VAL A 230 -2.72 7.33 -7.86
CA VAL A 230 -1.30 7.29 -8.22
C VAL A 230 -0.90 5.82 -8.41
N PRO A 231 -0.51 5.40 -9.61
CA PRO A 231 -0.24 4.00 -9.94
C PRO A 231 1.15 3.57 -9.43
N LEU A 232 1.27 3.28 -8.12
CA LEU A 232 2.57 2.97 -7.49
C LEU A 232 3.27 1.76 -8.11
N ALA A 233 2.54 0.72 -8.53
CA ALA A 233 3.11 -0.44 -9.20
C ALA A 233 3.82 -0.07 -10.52
N ASP A 234 3.24 0.85 -11.29
CA ASP A 234 3.78 1.28 -12.58
C ASP A 234 4.97 2.24 -12.39
N ILE A 235 4.89 3.14 -11.39
CA ILE A 235 5.91 4.17 -11.15
C ILE A 235 7.14 3.58 -10.45
N LEU A 236 6.94 2.71 -9.48
CA LEU A 236 8.01 2.26 -8.58
C LEU A 236 8.40 0.80 -8.77
N GLY A 237 7.63 0.02 -9.53
CA GLY A 237 7.82 -1.42 -9.65
C GLY A 237 9.23 -1.80 -10.10
N GLU A 238 9.76 -1.13 -11.14
CA GLU A 238 11.13 -1.37 -11.64
C GLU A 238 12.18 -1.08 -10.55
N LEU A 239 12.02 0.01 -9.81
CA LEU A 239 12.93 0.43 -8.77
C LEU A 239 13.04 -0.61 -7.65
N PHE A 240 11.88 -1.08 -7.14
CA PHE A 240 11.82 -2.10 -6.11
C PHE A 240 12.27 -3.47 -6.60
N TYR A 241 12.17 -3.72 -7.90
CA TYR A 241 12.60 -4.97 -8.51
C TYR A 241 14.12 -5.02 -8.74
N SER A 242 14.70 -3.92 -9.23
CA SER A 242 16.13 -3.84 -9.57
C SER A 242 17.03 -3.66 -8.36
N GLU A 243 16.62 -2.88 -7.36
CA GLU A 243 17.43 -2.54 -6.18
C GLU A 243 16.72 -2.87 -4.85
N PRO A 244 16.31 -4.12 -4.64
CA PRO A 244 15.52 -4.51 -3.46
C PRO A 244 16.26 -4.30 -2.14
N GLU A 245 17.58 -4.39 -2.10
CA GLU A 245 18.38 -4.15 -0.90
C GLU A 245 18.36 -2.69 -0.45
N VAL A 246 18.07 -1.76 -1.38
CA VAL A 246 17.95 -0.33 -1.08
C VAL A 246 16.53 0.01 -0.65
N TYR A 247 15.53 -0.52 -1.36
CA TYR A 247 14.14 -0.07 -1.23
C TYR A 247 13.27 -0.91 -0.31
N PHE A 248 13.69 -2.12 0.08
CA PHE A 248 13.04 -2.90 1.13
C PHE A 248 13.80 -2.82 2.45
N SER A 249 13.07 -2.89 3.56
CA SER A 249 13.64 -3.01 4.90
C SER A 249 14.21 -4.42 5.15
N ALA A 250 14.77 -4.64 6.32
CA ALA A 250 15.41 -5.93 6.67
C ALA A 250 14.45 -7.14 6.59
N ASP A 251 13.13 -6.93 6.67
CA ASP A 251 12.13 -7.99 6.52
C ASP A 251 11.87 -8.37 5.05
N GLN A 252 12.46 -7.65 4.08
CA GLN A 252 12.35 -7.87 2.64
C GLN A 252 10.90 -7.81 2.10
N PHE A 253 10.01 -7.18 2.85
CA PHE A 253 8.60 -7.04 2.52
C PHE A 253 8.14 -5.59 2.59
N HIS A 254 8.36 -4.92 3.72
CA HIS A 254 8.03 -3.51 3.88
C HIS A 254 9.12 -2.65 3.26
N PRO A 255 8.77 -1.49 2.69
CA PRO A 255 9.77 -0.55 2.21
C PRO A 255 10.73 -0.10 3.32
N SER A 256 11.97 0.19 2.95
CA SER A 256 12.94 0.90 3.77
C SER A 256 12.61 2.40 3.83
N SER A 257 13.36 3.16 4.59
CA SER A 257 13.30 4.63 4.56
C SER A 257 13.46 5.20 3.16
N ALA A 258 14.38 4.64 2.34
CA ALA A 258 14.54 5.02 0.93
C ALA A 258 13.31 4.67 0.10
N GLY A 259 12.72 3.49 0.33
CA GLY A 259 11.50 3.04 -0.31
C GLY A 259 10.31 3.96 0.01
N TYR A 260 10.14 4.35 1.26
CA TYR A 260 9.07 5.27 1.65
C TYR A 260 9.26 6.68 1.10
N ARG A 261 10.50 7.14 0.99
CA ARG A 261 10.80 8.41 0.31
C ARG A 261 10.42 8.35 -1.16
N ALA A 262 10.70 7.25 -1.85
CA ALA A 262 10.29 7.06 -3.25
C ALA A 262 8.77 7.05 -3.40
N VAL A 263 8.04 6.39 -2.48
CA VAL A 263 6.57 6.40 -2.46
C VAL A 263 6.03 7.82 -2.22
N ALA A 264 6.57 8.55 -1.24
CA ALA A 264 6.17 9.93 -0.96
C ALA A 264 6.42 10.83 -2.18
N PHE A 265 7.57 10.70 -2.84
CA PHE A 265 7.89 11.45 -4.05
C PHE A 265 6.91 11.17 -5.20
N ALA A 266 6.50 9.92 -5.38
CA ALA A 266 5.50 9.55 -6.38
C ALA A 266 4.10 10.14 -6.08
N LEU A 267 3.73 10.25 -4.80
CA LEU A 267 2.45 10.81 -4.36
C LEU A 267 2.41 12.35 -4.37
N LEU A 268 3.55 12.99 -4.14
CA LEU A 268 3.66 14.43 -3.90
C LEU A 268 2.99 15.30 -4.97
N PRO A 269 3.15 15.07 -6.28
CA PRO A 269 2.50 15.90 -7.30
C PRO A 269 0.97 15.94 -7.16
N GLU A 270 0.33 14.80 -6.86
CA GLU A 270 -1.12 14.76 -6.66
C GLU A 270 -1.54 15.34 -5.31
N VAL A 271 -0.70 15.23 -4.27
CA VAL A 271 -0.94 15.87 -2.96
C VAL A 271 -0.87 17.38 -3.09
N LEU A 272 0.08 17.94 -3.83
CA LEU A 272 0.17 19.37 -4.09
C LEU A 272 -1.06 19.87 -4.86
N ARG A 273 -1.46 19.17 -5.93
CA ARG A 273 -2.67 19.52 -6.69
C ARG A 273 -3.93 19.45 -5.82
N ALA A 274 -4.06 18.42 -4.97
CA ALA A 274 -5.14 18.28 -4.03
C ALA A 274 -5.18 19.42 -2.99
N ALA A 275 -4.02 19.93 -2.60
CA ALA A 275 -3.91 21.09 -1.71
C ALA A 275 -4.10 22.45 -2.41
N GLY A 276 -4.37 22.46 -3.73
CA GLY A 276 -4.51 23.69 -4.53
C GLY A 276 -3.21 24.43 -4.80
N ILE A 277 -2.08 23.69 -4.79
CA ILE A 277 -0.73 24.26 -5.01
C ILE A 277 -0.28 23.87 -6.42
N SER A 278 0.15 24.86 -7.20
CA SER A 278 0.75 24.60 -8.53
C SER A 278 2.07 23.85 -8.34
N SER A 279 2.21 22.70 -8.98
CA SER A 279 3.43 21.89 -8.90
C SER A 279 4.24 22.04 -10.18
N ASP A 280 5.39 22.69 -10.10
CA ASP A 280 6.48 22.58 -11.08
C ASP A 280 7.43 21.40 -10.73
N VAL A 281 6.92 20.37 -10.03
CA VAL A 281 7.73 19.20 -9.69
C VAL A 281 8.04 18.44 -10.98
N PRO A 282 9.32 18.25 -11.35
CA PRO A 282 9.69 17.48 -12.52
C PRO A 282 9.14 16.05 -12.39
N ALA A 283 8.60 15.50 -13.48
CA ALA A 283 8.28 14.09 -13.54
C ALA A 283 9.54 13.26 -13.25
N LEU A 284 9.39 12.13 -12.54
CA LEU A 284 10.46 11.15 -12.42
C LEU A 284 11.03 10.85 -13.81
N PRO A 285 12.37 10.81 -13.98
CA PRO A 285 12.96 10.47 -15.26
C PRO A 285 12.43 9.08 -15.66
N SER A 286 11.65 9.03 -16.74
CA SER A 286 11.30 7.77 -17.39
C SER A 286 12.61 7.10 -17.75
N GLY A 287 12.84 5.89 -17.23
CA GLY A 287 14.04 5.10 -17.51
C GLY A 287 14.30 5.14 -19.01
N SER A 288 15.44 5.70 -19.41
CA SER A 288 15.87 5.74 -20.79
C SER A 288 16.00 4.30 -21.30
N SER A 289 15.09 3.90 -22.18
CA SER A 289 15.37 2.81 -23.09
C SER A 289 16.62 3.19 -23.85
N SER A 290 17.77 2.59 -23.50
CA SER A 290 18.97 2.65 -24.32
C SER A 290 18.67 1.91 -25.63
N ASP A 291 18.21 2.64 -26.63
CA ASP A 291 18.41 2.25 -28.01
C ASP A 291 19.92 2.15 -28.25
N SER A 292 20.44 0.95 -28.18
CA SER A 292 21.74 0.60 -28.71
C SER A 292 21.54 0.02 -30.10
N ALA A 293 21.50 0.93 -31.08
CA ALA A 293 21.78 0.60 -32.46
C ALA A 293 23.29 0.74 -32.67
N ALA A 294 23.97 -0.39 -32.97
CA ALA A 294 25.06 -0.57 -33.93
C ALA A 294 25.57 -2.02 -33.81
#